data_00ddb1b293b2de27f87d6fae04d53d65
#
_entry.id   00ddb1b293b2de27f87d6fae04d53d65
#
_cell.length_a   1.000
_cell.length_b   1.000
_cell.length_c   1.000
_cell.angle_alpha   90.00
_cell.angle_beta   90.00
_cell.angle_gamma   90.00
#
_symmetry.space_group_name_H-M   'P 1'
#
loop_
_entity.id
_entity.type
_entity.pdbx_description
1 polymer ?
#
loop_
_entity_poly.entity_id
_entity_poly.type
_entity_poly.pdbx_seq_one_letter_code
_entity_poly.pdbx_strand_id
1 'polypeptide(L)' 'MKEYIATFHTHLAALMTCRNLSGRGAKAGMMPVPRKLSSSCGTCVRYQADGPLLEAMDADVEGVYEGVGKDQYVQLMENA' A
#
# COMPACT_ATOMS: atom_id res chain seq x y z
N MET A 1 2.06 -13.31 -9.08
CA MET A 1 2.21 -11.98 -8.45
C MET A 1 1.57 -11.98 -7.08
N LYS A 2 2.19 -11.28 -6.16
CA LYS A 2 1.66 -11.11 -4.80
C LYS A 2 0.85 -9.84 -4.71
N GLU A 3 -0.09 -9.81 -3.77
CA GLU A 3 -0.91 -8.64 -3.51
C GLU A 3 -0.44 -7.93 -2.26
N TYR A 4 -0.37 -6.61 -2.34
CA TYR A 4 0.08 -5.76 -1.25
C TYR A 4 -0.88 -4.60 -1.03
N ILE A 5 -0.89 -4.09 0.20
CA ILE A 5 -1.63 -2.88 0.55
C ILE A 5 -0.68 -1.97 1.31
N ALA A 6 -0.59 -0.72 0.88
CA ALA A 6 0.17 0.32 1.57
C ALA A 6 -0.79 1.37 2.12
N THR A 7 -0.61 1.74 3.38
CA THR A 7 -1.43 2.75 4.03
C THR A 7 -0.60 4.02 4.24
N PHE A 8 -1.27 5.17 4.29
CA PHE A 8 -0.60 6.46 4.26
C PHE A 8 -1.20 7.45 5.24
N HIS A 9 -0.41 8.43 5.67
CA HIS A 9 -0.88 9.52 6.53
C HIS A 9 -1.71 10.55 5.75
N THR A 10 -1.45 10.71 4.45
CA THR A 10 -2.15 11.68 3.62
C THR A 10 -2.63 11.06 2.32
N HIS A 11 -3.69 11.64 1.75
CA HIS A 11 -4.21 11.22 0.45
C HIS A 11 -3.18 11.48 -0.67
N LEU A 12 -2.46 12.59 -0.57
CA LEU A 12 -1.45 12.93 -1.57
C LEU A 12 -0.34 11.88 -1.61
N ALA A 13 0.12 11.41 -0.44
CA ALA A 13 1.14 10.37 -0.37
C ALA A 13 0.66 9.08 -1.05
N ALA A 14 -0.61 8.71 -0.84
CA ALA A 14 -1.19 7.55 -1.51
C ALA A 14 -1.19 7.73 -3.03
N LEU A 15 -1.59 8.90 -3.51
CA LEU A 15 -1.61 9.19 -4.95
C LEU A 15 -0.21 9.11 -5.56
N MET A 16 0.77 9.72 -4.92
CA MET A 16 2.15 9.72 -5.42
C MET A 16 2.72 8.31 -5.45
N THR A 17 2.48 7.52 -4.42
CA THR A 17 2.94 6.13 -4.37
C THR A 17 2.26 5.29 -5.45
N CYS A 18 0.96 5.49 -5.65
CA CYS A 18 0.23 4.78 -6.70
C CYS A 18 0.87 5.03 -8.06
N ARG A 19 1.23 6.27 -8.35
CA ARG A 19 1.90 6.63 -9.60
C ARG A 19 3.29 6.00 -9.70
N ASN A 20 4.05 6.03 -8.62
CA ASN A 20 5.39 5.42 -8.60
C ASN A 20 5.33 3.92 -8.85
N LEU A 21 4.39 3.24 -8.22
CA LEU A 21 4.21 1.79 -8.41
C LEU A 21 3.81 1.47 -9.86
N SER A 22 2.88 2.24 -10.40
CA SER A 22 2.45 2.04 -11.79
C SER A 22 3.61 2.25 -12.77
N GLY A 23 4.46 3.24 -12.49
CA GLY A 23 5.65 3.50 -13.31
C GLY A 23 6.68 2.38 -13.25
N ARG A 24 6.62 1.53 -12.23
CA ARG A 24 7.50 0.35 -12.08
C ARG A 24 6.87 -0.93 -12.63
N GLY A 25 5.70 -0.82 -13.26
CA GLY A 25 5.04 -1.97 -13.84
C GLY A 25 4.10 -2.71 -12.90
N ALA A 26 3.91 -2.25 -11.69
CA ALA A 26 2.95 -2.85 -10.77
C ALA A 26 1.53 -2.44 -11.15
N LYS A 27 0.56 -3.32 -10.88
CA LYS A 27 -0.84 -2.95 -11.00
C LYS A 27 -1.25 -2.29 -9.69
N ALA A 28 -1.45 -0.98 -9.72
CA ALA A 28 -1.73 -0.20 -8.52
C ALA A 28 -3.02 0.60 -8.67
N GLY A 29 -3.77 0.68 -7.57
CA GLY A 29 -5.00 1.46 -7.53
C GLY A 29 -5.26 1.95 -6.12
N MET A 30 -5.92 3.10 -6.02
CA MET A 30 -6.32 3.66 -4.73
C MET A 30 -7.69 3.11 -4.35
N MET A 31 -7.88 2.85 -3.05
CA MET A 31 -9.15 2.33 -2.54
C MET A 31 -9.31 2.70 -1.08
N PRO A 32 -10.54 2.60 -0.54
CA PRO A 32 -10.73 2.76 0.90
C PRO A 32 -9.98 1.68 1.65
N VAL A 33 -9.42 2.02 2.81
CA VAL A 33 -8.66 1.07 3.61
C VAL A 33 -9.58 -0.07 4.09
N PRO A 34 -9.12 -1.35 4.02
CA PRO A 34 -9.91 -2.47 4.53
C PRO A 34 -10.16 -2.36 6.03
N ARG A 35 -11.26 -2.96 6.50
CA ARG A 35 -11.64 -2.89 7.92
C ARG A 35 -10.57 -3.41 8.87
N LYS A 36 -9.81 -4.42 8.46
CA LYS A 36 -8.77 -5.03 9.30
C LYS A 36 -7.51 -4.21 9.38
N LEU A 37 -7.39 -3.19 8.55
CA LEU A 37 -6.27 -2.27 8.56
C LEU A 37 -6.80 -0.89 8.91
N SER A 38 -5.91 0.02 9.27
CA SER A 38 -6.27 1.40 9.53
C SER A 38 -5.32 2.35 8.82
N SER A 39 -5.80 3.55 8.56
CA SER A 39 -5.00 4.58 7.90
C SER A 39 -5.51 5.93 8.36
N SER A 40 -4.59 6.86 8.59
CA SER A 40 -4.93 8.21 9.01
C SER A 40 -5.81 8.94 8.00
N CYS A 41 -5.63 8.68 6.70
CA CYS A 41 -6.41 9.35 5.66
C CYS A 41 -7.57 8.51 5.13
N GLY A 42 -7.72 7.27 5.58
CA GLY A 42 -8.79 6.39 5.14
C GLY A 42 -8.60 5.83 3.73
N THR A 43 -7.50 6.13 3.07
CA THR A 43 -7.21 5.67 1.72
C THR A 43 -5.92 4.85 1.72
N CYS A 44 -5.90 3.77 0.94
CA CYS A 44 -4.70 2.97 0.76
C CYS A 44 -4.44 2.74 -0.73
N VAL A 45 -3.27 2.18 -1.03
CA VAL A 45 -2.93 1.74 -2.37
C VAL A 45 -2.84 0.22 -2.34
N ARG A 46 -3.65 -0.42 -3.18
CA ARG A 46 -3.60 -1.87 -3.40
C ARG A 46 -2.80 -2.09 -4.67
N TYR A 47 -1.82 -2.99 -4.61
CA TYR A 47 -1.00 -3.24 -5.78
C TYR A 47 -0.58 -4.71 -5.87
N GLN A 48 -0.28 -5.13 -7.09
CA GLN A 48 0.21 -6.47 -7.39
C GLN A 48 1.59 -6.37 -8.02
N ALA A 49 2.54 -7.12 -7.47
CA ALA A 49 3.92 -7.12 -7.92
C ALA A 49 4.62 -8.36 -7.41
N ASP A 50 5.85 -8.59 -7.87
CA ASP A 50 6.64 -9.74 -7.40
C ASP A 50 7.25 -9.51 -6.03
N GLY A 51 7.33 -8.27 -5.59
CA GLY A 51 7.82 -7.91 -4.26
C GLY A 51 7.16 -6.61 -3.79
N PRO A 52 7.38 -6.22 -2.53
CA PRO A 52 6.65 -5.09 -1.94
C PRO A 52 7.08 -3.71 -2.45
N LEU A 53 8.19 -3.61 -3.17
CA LEU A 53 8.66 -2.36 -3.79
C LEU A 53 8.71 -1.20 -2.78
N LEU A 54 9.30 -1.44 -1.61
CA LEU A 54 9.32 -0.47 -0.51
C LEU A 54 9.97 0.85 -0.91
N GLU A 55 10.92 0.83 -1.84
CA GLU A 55 11.60 2.02 -2.34
C GLU A 55 10.70 2.94 -3.15
N ALA A 56 9.52 2.46 -3.58
CA ALA A 56 8.56 3.29 -4.30
C ALA A 56 7.61 4.05 -3.37
N MET A 57 7.67 3.78 -2.06
CA MET A 57 6.76 4.39 -1.10
C MET A 57 7.13 5.84 -0.80
N ASP A 58 6.09 6.68 -0.71
CA ASP A 58 6.26 8.06 -0.25
C ASP A 58 6.69 8.07 1.22
N ALA A 59 7.36 9.15 1.65
CA ALA A 59 7.83 9.27 3.02
C ALA A 59 6.70 9.22 4.07
N ASP A 60 5.48 9.58 3.67
CA ASP A 60 4.31 9.56 4.55
C ASP A 60 3.61 8.20 4.59
N VAL A 61 4.28 7.13 4.15
CA VAL A 61 3.72 5.78 4.27
C VAL A 61 3.58 5.40 5.75
N GLU A 62 2.44 4.82 6.12
CA GLU A 62 2.23 4.32 7.49
C GLU A 62 2.65 2.86 7.62
N GLY A 63 2.28 2.04 6.66
CA GLY A 63 2.61 0.62 6.69
C GLY A 63 2.40 -0.02 5.35
N VAL A 64 3.06 -1.17 5.16
CA VAL A 64 2.92 -1.99 3.97
C VAL A 64 2.60 -3.41 4.42
N TYR A 65 1.59 -4.00 3.80
CA TYR A 65 1.07 -5.31 4.17
C TYR A 65 1.03 -6.21 2.95
N GLU A 66 1.25 -7.50 3.16
CA GLU A 66 1.04 -8.52 2.13
C GLU A 66 -0.28 -9.22 2.40
N GLY A 67 -1.12 -9.35 1.38
CA GLY A 67 -2.33 -10.15 1.46
C GLY A 67 -1.99 -11.63 1.33
N VAL A 68 -2.25 -12.41 2.38
CA VAL A 68 -1.90 -13.83 2.41
C VAL A 68 -3.13 -14.75 2.35
N GLY A 69 -4.31 -14.16 2.29
CA GLY A 69 -5.56 -14.90 2.21
C GLY A 69 -6.74 -13.93 2.24
N LYS A 70 -7.96 -14.45 2.27
CA LYS A 70 -9.15 -13.61 2.32
C LYS A 70 -9.16 -12.84 3.65
N ASP A 71 -9.09 -11.52 3.57
CA ASP A 71 -9.07 -10.63 4.75
C ASP A 71 -7.93 -10.94 5.72
N GLN A 72 -6.83 -11.54 5.24
CA GLN A 72 -5.67 -11.83 6.05
C GLN A 72 -4.46 -11.07 5.51
N TYR A 73 -3.78 -10.35 6.40
CA TYR A 73 -2.66 -9.49 6.04
C TYR A 73 -1.49 -9.70 6.97
N VAL A 74 -0.29 -9.68 6.40
CA VAL A 74 0.97 -9.71 7.17
C VAL A 74 1.66 -8.37 7.00
N GLN A 75 1.95 -7.69 8.10
CA GLN A 75 2.64 -6.41 8.05
C GLN A 75 4.11 -6.62 7.72
N LEU A 76 4.57 -5.99 6.64
CA LEU A 76 5.95 -6.08 6.20
C LEU A 76 6.79 -4.89 6.66
N MET A 77 6.15 -3.73 6.86
CA MET A 77 6.84 -2.52 7.21
C MET A 77 5.88 -1.61 7.99
N GLU A 78 6.39 -0.96 9.01
CA GLU A 78 5.66 0.03 9.78
C GLU A 78 6.55 1.26 9.92
N ASN A 79 5.97 2.42 9.62
CA ASN A 79 6.64 3.69 9.76
C ASN A 79 5.88 4.51 10.80
N ALA A 80 6.40 4.55 12.00
CA ALA A 80 5.76 5.24 13.12
C ALA A 80 5.81 6.76 12.97
#